data_9471db5acbaa038b287e79703d101a4f
#
_entry.id   9471db5acbaa038b287e79703d101a4f
#
_cell.length_a   1.000
_cell.length_b   1.000
_cell.length_c   1.000
_cell.angle_alpha   90.00
_cell.angle_beta   90.00
_cell.angle_gamma   90.00
#
_symmetry.space_group_name_H-M   'P 1'
#
loop_
_entity.id
_entity.type
_entity.pdbx_description
1 polymer ?
#
loop_
_entity_poly.entity_id
_entity_poly.type
_entity_poly.pdbx_seq_one_letter_code
_entity_poly.pdbx_strand_id
1 'polypeptide(L)'
;MSKREKRNKSRGSSGHNRKAGSDFMAKNRLKEGVVEAPSGLQYAVVEEVSGDQPESHHNVIIHQRCQLLNGKVIIDTYRENEPSEVAVDELIEGYREGLLLMRKGSRYKFFIPPELAWGKKGSRSKIPPNAVLIFDVRLIDFW
;
A
#
# COMPACT_ATOMS: atom_id res chain seq x y z
N MET A 1 29.19 -15.10 -11.82
CA MET A 1 28.17 -14.95 -10.78
C MET A 1 27.75 -16.28 -10.21
N SER A 2 27.66 -16.38 -8.91
CA SER A 2 27.30 -17.62 -8.24
C SER A 2 25.82 -17.92 -8.35
N LYS A 3 25.47 -19.20 -8.22
CA LYS A 3 24.07 -19.62 -8.17
C LYS A 3 23.34 -18.99 -6.99
N ARG A 4 24.07 -18.77 -5.90
CA ARG A 4 23.52 -18.16 -4.68
C ARG A 4 23.02 -16.75 -4.94
N GLU A 5 23.78 -15.93 -5.65
CA GLU A 5 23.37 -14.58 -5.98
C GLU A 5 22.11 -14.56 -6.84
N LYS A 6 22.03 -15.45 -7.83
CA LYS A 6 20.84 -15.57 -8.66
C LYS A 6 19.61 -15.90 -7.83
N ARG A 7 19.74 -16.84 -6.89
CA ARG A 7 18.61 -17.22 -6.03
C ARG A 7 18.14 -16.05 -5.16
N ASN A 8 19.09 -15.31 -4.58
CA ASN A 8 18.75 -14.16 -3.73
C ASN A 8 17.99 -13.12 -4.52
N LYS A 9 18.41 -12.83 -5.73
CA LYS A 9 17.73 -11.89 -6.60
C LYS A 9 16.33 -12.36 -6.95
N SER A 10 16.17 -13.62 -7.30
CA SER A 10 14.87 -14.18 -7.68
C SER A 10 13.89 -14.25 -6.51
N ARG A 11 14.39 -14.30 -5.28
CA ARG A 11 13.57 -14.33 -4.08
C ARG A 11 13.27 -12.96 -3.52
N GLY A 12 13.78 -11.90 -4.16
CA GLY A 12 13.59 -10.56 -3.65
C GLY A 12 14.33 -10.36 -2.33
N SER A 13 15.66 -10.46 -2.35
CA SER A 13 16.48 -10.21 -1.17
C SER A 13 16.20 -8.82 -0.60
N SER A 14 16.49 -8.65 0.70
CA SER A 14 16.30 -7.39 1.41
C SER A 14 17.00 -6.22 0.72
N GLY A 15 18.27 -6.40 0.32
CA GLY A 15 19.03 -5.35 -0.35
C GLY A 15 18.48 -5.01 -1.73
N HIS A 16 18.09 -6.03 -2.49
CA HIS A 16 17.46 -5.84 -3.79
C HIS A 16 16.14 -5.08 -3.67
N ASN A 17 15.31 -5.48 -2.73
CA ASN A 17 14.01 -4.83 -2.50
C ASN A 17 14.16 -3.40 -2.05
N ARG A 18 15.15 -3.12 -1.20
CA ARG A 18 15.40 -1.75 -0.74
C ARG A 18 15.74 -0.83 -1.91
N LYS A 19 16.64 -1.28 -2.78
CA LYS A 19 17.04 -0.49 -3.95
C LYS A 19 15.86 -0.32 -4.92
N ALA A 20 15.18 -1.41 -5.24
CA ALA A 20 14.04 -1.37 -6.16
C ALA A 20 12.94 -0.45 -5.60
N GLY A 21 12.66 -0.54 -4.31
CA GLY A 21 11.65 0.28 -3.65
C GLY A 21 12.03 1.75 -3.65
N SER A 22 13.28 2.06 -3.29
CA SER A 22 13.78 3.42 -3.27
C SER A 22 13.74 4.05 -4.67
N ASP A 23 14.16 3.31 -5.69
CA ASP A 23 14.12 3.76 -7.08
C ASP A 23 12.67 4.00 -7.53
N PHE A 24 11.77 3.08 -7.18
CA PHE A 24 10.36 3.21 -7.52
C PHE A 24 9.75 4.47 -6.89
N MET A 25 9.96 4.67 -5.59
CA MET A 25 9.38 5.81 -4.89
C MET A 25 9.92 7.14 -5.42
N ALA A 26 11.21 7.19 -5.74
CA ALA A 26 11.82 8.38 -6.30
C ALA A 26 11.23 8.77 -7.65
N LYS A 27 10.94 7.80 -8.49
CA LYS A 27 10.32 8.03 -9.80
C LYS A 27 8.82 8.32 -9.67
N ASN A 28 8.16 7.59 -8.79
CA ASN A 28 6.71 7.68 -8.65
C ASN A 28 6.26 9.06 -8.16
N ARG A 29 7.01 9.69 -7.26
CA ARG A 29 6.64 11.01 -6.76
C ARG A 29 6.66 12.09 -7.84
N LEU A 30 7.33 11.84 -8.96
CA LEU A 30 7.41 12.78 -10.09
C LEU A 30 6.28 12.60 -11.10
N LYS A 31 5.49 11.55 -10.94
CA LYS A 31 4.38 11.29 -11.86
C LYS A 31 3.25 12.27 -11.61
N GLU A 32 2.59 12.66 -12.70
CA GLU A 32 1.42 13.53 -12.62
C GLU A 32 0.34 12.87 -11.75
N GLY A 33 -0.25 13.65 -10.86
CA GLY A 33 -1.31 13.18 -9.98
C GLY A 33 -0.85 12.50 -8.69
N VAL A 34 0.46 12.25 -8.55
CA VAL A 34 0.99 11.66 -7.32
C VAL A 34 1.36 12.76 -6.34
N VAL A 35 0.90 12.62 -5.11
CA VAL A 35 1.20 13.53 -4.00
C VAL A 35 2.04 12.76 -2.97
N GLU A 36 3.10 13.40 -2.47
CA GLU A 36 3.90 12.82 -1.41
C GLU A 36 3.64 13.55 -0.09
N ALA A 37 3.20 12.82 0.93
CA ALA A 37 3.01 13.36 2.26
C ALA A 37 4.36 13.49 2.98
N PRO A 38 4.45 14.33 4.03
CA PRO A 38 5.70 14.49 4.79
C PRO A 38 6.24 13.18 5.37
N SER A 39 5.38 12.20 5.62
CA SER A 39 5.77 10.88 6.13
C SER A 39 6.52 10.02 5.11
N GLY A 40 6.39 10.34 3.82
CA GLY A 40 6.89 9.51 2.73
C GLY A 40 5.80 8.69 2.05
N LEU A 41 4.59 8.67 2.59
CA LEU A 41 3.46 8.07 1.91
C LEU A 41 3.22 8.81 0.61
N GLN A 42 3.02 8.07 -0.48
CA GLN A 42 2.59 8.65 -1.74
C GLN A 42 1.18 8.16 -2.07
N TYR A 43 0.40 9.02 -2.70
CA TYR A 43 -0.96 8.63 -3.09
C TYR A 43 -1.40 9.38 -4.35
N ALA A 44 -2.38 8.79 -5.02
CA ALA A 44 -3.03 9.40 -6.17
C ALA A 44 -4.53 9.22 -6.04
N VAL A 45 -5.28 10.27 -6.33
CA VAL A 45 -6.73 10.24 -6.29
C VAL A 45 -7.25 9.65 -7.60
N VAL A 46 -7.98 8.55 -7.53
CA VAL A 46 -8.60 7.94 -8.71
C VAL A 46 -9.99 8.52 -8.93
N GLU A 47 -10.75 8.60 -7.85
CA GLU A 47 -12.09 9.18 -7.89
C GLU A 47 -12.35 9.92 -6.59
N GLU A 48 -12.54 11.24 -6.68
CA GLU A 48 -12.85 12.05 -5.52
C GLU A 48 -14.34 12.27 -5.42
N VAL A 49 -14.83 12.32 -4.19
CA VAL A 49 -16.23 12.63 -3.90
C VAL A 49 -16.28 13.58 -2.71
N SER A 50 -17.40 14.25 -2.53
CA SER A 50 -17.65 14.98 -1.30
C SER A 50 -18.26 14.01 -0.28
N GLY A 51 -17.90 14.15 0.97
CA GLY A 51 -18.39 13.26 2.02
C GLY A 51 -17.53 13.33 3.26
N ASP A 52 -17.88 12.52 4.24
CA ASP A 52 -17.18 12.49 5.51
C ASP A 52 -15.89 11.70 5.42
N GLN A 53 -14.93 12.09 6.24
CA GLN A 53 -13.66 11.39 6.39
C GLN A 53 -13.69 10.54 7.66
N PRO A 54 -13.13 9.34 7.62
CA PRO A 54 -13.03 8.53 8.83
C PRO A 54 -11.97 9.07 9.78
N GLU A 55 -12.07 8.63 11.03
CA GLU A 55 -11.07 8.91 12.05
C GLU A 55 -10.42 7.58 12.49
N SER A 56 -9.34 7.67 13.25
CA SER A 56 -8.54 6.49 13.59
C SER A 56 -9.31 5.45 14.41
N HIS A 57 -10.34 5.86 15.16
CA HIS A 57 -11.15 4.95 15.98
C HIS A 57 -12.27 4.24 15.21
N HIS A 58 -12.46 4.60 13.93
CA HIS A 58 -13.53 4.01 13.12
C HIS A 58 -13.16 2.63 12.56
N ASN A 59 -14.19 1.85 12.26
CA ASN A 59 -14.10 0.69 11.39
C ASN A 59 -14.48 1.13 9.99
N VAL A 60 -13.87 0.50 8.99
CA VAL A 60 -14.14 0.82 7.59
C VAL A 60 -14.53 -0.43 6.82
N ILE A 61 -15.39 -0.24 5.82
CA ILE A 61 -15.66 -1.24 4.79
C ILE A 61 -14.98 -0.74 3.52
N ILE A 62 -14.08 -1.54 2.98
CA ILE A 62 -13.27 -1.16 1.82
C ILE A 62 -13.23 -2.28 0.80
N HIS A 63 -13.19 -1.89 -0.48
CA HIS A 63 -12.61 -2.74 -1.50
C HIS A 63 -11.14 -2.37 -1.58
N GLN A 64 -10.28 -3.38 -1.70
CA GLN A 64 -8.86 -3.16 -1.77
C GLN A 64 -8.16 -4.18 -2.67
N ARG A 65 -7.14 -3.71 -3.34
CA ARG A 65 -6.19 -4.55 -4.05
C ARG A 65 -4.80 -4.12 -3.64
N CYS A 66 -4.01 -5.07 -3.16
CA CYS A 66 -2.63 -4.82 -2.77
C CYS A 66 -1.70 -5.67 -3.62
N GLN A 67 -0.67 -5.04 -4.18
CA GLN A 67 0.33 -5.76 -4.95
C GLN A 67 1.74 -5.28 -4.60
N LEU A 68 2.70 -6.14 -4.87
CA LEU A 68 4.12 -5.84 -4.76
C LEU A 68 4.62 -5.22 -6.06
N LEU A 69 5.85 -4.69 -6.06
CA LEU A 69 6.44 -4.09 -7.25
C LEU A 69 6.61 -5.08 -8.41
N ASN A 70 6.78 -6.37 -8.10
CA ASN A 70 6.90 -7.41 -9.14
C ASN A 70 5.54 -7.83 -9.71
N GLY A 71 4.46 -7.20 -9.27
CA GLY A 71 3.12 -7.49 -9.74
C GLY A 71 2.37 -8.56 -8.99
N LYS A 72 3.02 -9.23 -8.01
CA LYS A 72 2.34 -10.24 -7.20
C LYS A 72 1.21 -9.60 -6.41
N VAL A 73 0.00 -10.13 -6.57
CA VAL A 73 -1.18 -9.65 -5.86
C VAL A 73 -1.29 -10.35 -4.52
N ILE A 74 -1.40 -9.56 -3.44
CA ILE A 74 -1.50 -10.07 -2.07
C ILE A 74 -2.96 -10.25 -1.67
N ILE A 75 -3.80 -9.28 -2.01
CA ILE A 75 -5.24 -9.31 -1.76
C ILE A 75 -5.94 -8.55 -2.88
N ASP A 76 -7.13 -9.00 -3.26
CA ASP A 76 -7.94 -8.33 -4.27
C ASP A 76 -9.42 -8.60 -4.00
N THR A 77 -10.05 -7.76 -3.19
CA THR A 77 -11.47 -7.89 -2.86
C THR A 77 -12.37 -7.48 -4.01
N TYR A 78 -11.86 -6.66 -4.94
CA TYR A 78 -12.61 -6.31 -6.15
C TYR A 78 -12.92 -7.55 -6.97
N ARG A 79 -11.90 -8.39 -7.15
CA ARG A 79 -12.03 -9.61 -7.92
C ARG A 79 -12.97 -10.60 -7.26
N GLU A 80 -12.91 -10.71 -5.94
CA GLU A 80 -13.74 -11.61 -5.15
C GLU A 80 -15.16 -11.07 -4.94
N ASN A 81 -15.36 -9.79 -5.22
CA ASN A 81 -16.60 -9.07 -4.98
C ASN A 81 -17.08 -9.20 -3.52
N GLU A 82 -16.11 -9.12 -2.59
CA GLU A 82 -16.37 -9.26 -1.17
C GLU A 82 -15.52 -8.24 -0.41
N PRO A 83 -16.09 -7.08 -0.03
CA PRO A 83 -15.32 -6.04 0.66
C PRO A 83 -14.83 -6.51 2.04
N SER A 84 -13.73 -5.91 2.46
CA SER A 84 -13.16 -6.17 3.79
C SER A 84 -13.72 -5.19 4.81
N GLU A 85 -13.96 -5.69 6.02
CA GLU A 85 -14.26 -4.86 7.17
C GLU A 85 -13.03 -4.87 8.08
N VAL A 86 -12.47 -3.70 8.36
CA VAL A 86 -11.24 -3.60 9.16
C VAL A 86 -11.31 -2.39 10.08
N ALA A 87 -10.61 -2.48 11.22
CA ALA A 87 -10.43 -1.33 12.11
C ALA A 87 -9.25 -0.51 11.62
N VAL A 88 -9.43 0.80 11.49
CA VAL A 88 -8.35 1.68 11.01
C VAL A 88 -7.10 1.54 11.87
N ASP A 89 -7.27 1.48 13.19
CA ASP A 89 -6.15 1.36 14.14
C ASP A 89 -5.31 0.10 13.98
N GLU A 90 -5.84 -0.94 13.37
CA GLU A 90 -5.15 -2.24 13.21
C GLU A 90 -4.33 -2.31 11.94
N LEU A 91 -4.42 -1.32 11.08
CA LEU A 91 -3.71 -1.31 9.80
C LEU A 91 -2.27 -0.81 9.95
N ILE A 92 -1.41 -1.19 9.00
CA ILE A 92 -0.05 -0.66 8.94
C ILE A 92 -0.10 0.87 8.81
N GLU A 93 0.96 1.51 9.30
CA GLU A 93 1.00 2.96 9.47
C GLU A 93 0.64 3.75 8.22
N GLY A 94 1.22 3.40 7.08
CA GLY A 94 0.96 4.12 5.83
C GLY A 94 -0.45 3.95 5.32
N TYR A 95 -1.03 2.78 5.50
CA TYR A 95 -2.41 2.51 5.09
C TYR A 95 -3.38 3.28 5.98
N ARG A 96 -3.12 3.29 7.28
CA ARG A 96 -3.91 4.06 8.24
C ARG A 96 -3.90 5.55 7.88
N GLU A 97 -2.72 6.09 7.64
CA GLU A 97 -2.58 7.49 7.22
C GLU A 97 -3.38 7.77 5.94
N GLY A 98 -3.28 6.88 4.96
CA GLY A 98 -3.98 7.03 3.68
C GLY A 98 -5.50 7.03 3.82
N LEU A 99 -6.03 6.11 4.62
CA LEU A 99 -7.49 6.03 4.82
C LEU A 99 -8.05 7.29 5.46
N LEU A 100 -7.29 7.95 6.32
CA LEU A 100 -7.72 9.20 6.95
C LEU A 100 -7.80 10.37 5.97
N LEU A 101 -7.19 10.23 4.79
CA LEU A 101 -7.29 11.24 3.73
C LEU A 101 -8.52 11.02 2.84
N MET A 102 -9.09 9.84 2.87
CA MET A 102 -10.20 9.49 1.99
C MET A 102 -11.54 9.99 2.52
N ARG A 103 -12.49 10.08 1.61
CA ARG A 103 -13.89 10.36 1.93
C ARG A 103 -14.73 9.15 1.57
N LYS A 104 -15.84 8.98 2.28
CA LYS A 104 -16.77 7.88 1.99
C LYS A 104 -17.18 7.92 0.52
N GLY A 105 -16.92 6.85 -0.20
CA GLY A 105 -17.20 6.70 -1.62
C GLY A 105 -16.01 6.97 -2.54
N SER A 106 -14.92 7.57 -2.04
CA SER A 106 -13.76 7.89 -2.87
C SER A 106 -12.91 6.65 -3.16
N ARG A 107 -12.07 6.78 -4.17
CA ARG A 107 -11.10 5.74 -4.57
C ARG A 107 -9.73 6.37 -4.72
N TYR A 108 -8.74 5.80 -4.04
CA TYR A 108 -7.36 6.28 -4.02
C TYR A 108 -6.41 5.13 -4.29
N LYS A 109 -5.24 5.47 -4.80
CA LYS A 109 -4.09 4.57 -4.81
C LYS A 109 -3.10 5.04 -3.77
N PHE A 110 -2.50 4.08 -3.05
CA PHE A 110 -1.46 4.36 -2.07
C PHE A 110 -0.20 3.61 -2.46
N PHE A 111 0.94 4.29 -2.37
CA PHE A 111 2.25 3.71 -2.58
C PHE A 111 2.98 3.84 -1.25
N ILE A 112 3.09 2.72 -0.54
CA ILE A 112 3.53 2.71 0.85
C ILE A 112 4.96 2.19 0.93
N PRO A 113 5.91 3.03 1.35
CA PRO A 113 7.29 2.57 1.51
C PRO A 113 7.39 1.61 2.71
N PRO A 114 8.43 0.75 2.75
CA PRO A 114 8.53 -0.25 3.81
C PRO A 114 8.55 0.32 5.22
N GLU A 115 9.08 1.53 5.42
CA GLU A 115 9.12 2.18 6.73
C GLU A 115 7.72 2.43 7.30
N LEU A 116 6.72 2.53 6.45
CA LEU A 116 5.33 2.73 6.83
C LEU A 116 4.50 1.45 6.65
N ALA A 117 5.15 0.34 6.39
CA ALA A 117 4.52 -0.96 6.16
C ALA A 117 5.16 -2.03 7.06
N TRP A 118 5.75 -3.05 6.47
CA TRP A 118 6.29 -4.20 7.21
C TRP A 118 7.81 -4.13 7.43
N GLY A 119 8.45 -3.09 6.91
CA GLY A 119 9.85 -2.79 7.17
C GLY A 119 10.83 -3.86 6.72
N LYS A 120 11.95 -3.90 7.42
CA LYS A 120 13.06 -4.83 7.12
C LYS A 120 12.70 -6.29 7.34
N LYS A 121 11.77 -6.57 8.23
CA LYS A 121 11.39 -7.95 8.57
C LYS A 121 10.39 -8.54 7.61
N GLY A 122 9.55 -7.72 7.01
CA GLY A 122 8.43 -8.19 6.22
C GLY A 122 7.40 -8.91 7.07
N SER A 123 6.45 -9.56 6.40
CA SER A 123 5.47 -10.46 7.01
C SER A 123 5.88 -11.88 6.63
N ARG A 124 5.82 -12.79 7.59
CA ARG A 124 6.30 -14.16 7.42
C ARG A 124 5.80 -14.86 6.16
N SER A 125 4.57 -14.67 5.79
CA SER A 125 3.95 -15.48 4.74
C SER A 125 3.72 -14.72 3.44
N LYS A 126 3.64 -13.41 3.44
CA LYS A 126 3.15 -12.68 2.26
C LYS A 126 4.02 -11.52 1.81
N ILE A 127 4.62 -10.80 2.74
CA ILE A 127 5.33 -9.56 2.43
C ILE A 127 6.82 -9.74 2.63
N PRO A 128 7.62 -9.63 1.57
CA PRO A 128 9.08 -9.76 1.72
C PRO A 128 9.69 -8.56 2.45
N PRO A 129 10.94 -8.69 2.92
CA PRO A 129 11.65 -7.58 3.55
C PRO A 129 11.78 -6.38 2.63
N ASN A 130 11.65 -5.19 3.19
CA ASN A 130 11.80 -3.90 2.49
C ASN A 130 10.90 -3.75 1.27
N ALA A 131 9.69 -4.27 1.34
CA ALA A 131 8.76 -4.21 0.21
C ALA A 131 7.94 -2.92 0.22
N VAL A 132 7.84 -2.29 -0.94
CA VAL A 132 6.85 -1.26 -1.22
C VAL A 132 5.53 -1.96 -1.50
N LEU A 133 4.45 -1.44 -0.94
CA LEU A 133 3.11 -1.96 -1.19
C LEU A 133 2.31 -0.95 -2.02
N ILE A 134 1.63 -1.44 -3.04
CA ILE A 134 0.76 -0.62 -3.88
C ILE A 134 -0.68 -1.05 -3.62
N PHE A 135 -1.47 -0.14 -3.06
CA PHE A 135 -2.88 -0.38 -2.78
C PHE A 135 -3.76 0.42 -3.73
N ASP A 136 -4.86 -0.18 -4.14
CA ASP A 136 -5.95 0.50 -4.83
C ASP A 136 -7.18 0.29 -3.94
N VAL A 137 -7.76 1.38 -3.39
CA VAL A 137 -8.75 1.30 -2.33
C VAL A 137 -9.96 2.15 -2.64
N ARG A 138 -11.14 1.57 -2.47
CA ARG A 138 -12.40 2.32 -2.42
C ARG A 138 -12.95 2.25 -1.02
N LEU A 139 -13.20 3.40 -0.41
CA LEU A 139 -13.82 3.50 0.92
C LEU A 139 -15.34 3.46 0.73
N ILE A 140 -15.96 2.36 1.14
CA ILE A 140 -17.39 2.15 0.95
C ILE A 140 -18.19 2.79 2.07
N ASP A 141 -17.79 2.55 3.31
CA ASP A 141 -18.49 3.05 4.48
C ASP A 141 -17.57 3.02 5.69
N PHE A 142 -17.99 3.69 6.77
CA PHE A 142 -17.27 3.62 8.04
C PHE A 142 -18.21 3.97 9.20
N TRP A 143 -17.82 3.53 10.40
CA TRP A 143 -18.58 3.85 11.62
C TRP A 143 -17.70 3.78 12.87
#